data_fce0b97368099262e6f350f80819d254
#
_entry.id   fce0b97368099262e6f350f80819d254
#
_cell.length_a   1.000
_cell.length_b   1.000
_cell.length_c   1.000
_cell.angle_alpha   90.00
_cell.angle_beta   90.00
_cell.angle_gamma   90.00
#
_symmetry.space_group_name_H-M   'P 1'
#
loop_
_entity.id
_entity.type
_entity.pdbx_description
1 polymer ?
#
loop_
_entity_poly.entity_id
_entity_poly.type
_entity_poly.pdbx_seq_one_letter_code
_entity_poly.pdbx_strand_id
1 'polypeptide(L)'
;MEIVHQVKLLDGPYVFSGPKGGPLSGMAMSMLLRRMKTDVTVHGFRSSFRDWAAECTGYPHEVCEMALAHTIGNKSEAAYRRGDLFEKRRRLMADWAEHCSSKTQVNAKVIVMKG
;
A
#
# COMPACT_ATOMS: atom_id res chain seq x y z
N MET A 1 -8.81 3.90 9.65
CA MET A 1 -9.87 4.93 9.47
C MET A 1 -9.57 6.21 10.25
N GLU A 2 -8.91 6.15 11.39
CA GLU A 2 -8.54 7.31 12.22
C GLU A 2 -7.74 8.38 11.47
N ILE A 3 -6.69 7.98 10.73
CA ILE A 3 -5.86 8.91 9.93
C ILE A 3 -6.72 9.67 8.91
N VAL A 4 -7.66 8.99 8.25
CA VAL A 4 -8.52 9.62 7.23
C VAL A 4 -9.42 10.69 7.88
N HIS A 5 -9.94 10.44 9.08
CA HIS A 5 -10.72 11.42 9.82
C HIS A 5 -9.88 12.63 10.28
N GLN A 6 -8.63 12.37 10.70
CA GLN A 6 -7.73 13.44 11.15
C GLN A 6 -7.29 14.39 10.02
N VAL A 7 -7.16 13.89 8.79
CA VAL A 7 -6.69 14.67 7.63
C VAL A 7 -7.81 15.26 6.78
N LYS A 8 -9.07 14.88 7.04
CA LYS A 8 -10.24 15.47 6.37
C LYS A 8 -10.53 16.87 6.92
N LEU A 9 -9.70 17.82 6.56
CA LEU A 9 -9.79 19.21 7.06
C LEU A 9 -10.79 20.08 6.30
N LEU A 10 -11.22 19.63 5.11
CA LEU A 10 -12.10 20.42 4.23
C LEU A 10 -13.24 19.54 3.73
N ASP A 11 -14.45 20.10 3.71
CA ASP A 11 -15.57 19.50 3.00
C ASP A 11 -15.31 19.57 1.50
N GLY A 12 -15.18 18.41 0.86
CA GLY A 12 -14.88 18.32 -0.55
C GLY A 12 -14.85 16.88 -1.06
N PRO A 13 -14.77 16.68 -2.37
CA PRO A 13 -14.79 15.36 -2.99
C PRO A 13 -13.50 14.55 -2.78
N TYR A 14 -12.45 15.18 -2.23
CA TYR A 14 -11.14 14.55 -2.06
C TYR A 14 -10.82 14.33 -0.58
N VAL A 15 -10.33 13.14 -0.24
CA VAL A 15 -9.83 12.83 1.11
C VAL A 15 -8.56 13.64 1.40
N PHE A 16 -7.67 13.73 0.41
CA PHE A 16 -6.47 14.55 0.44
C PHE A 16 -6.59 15.64 -0.62
N SER A 17 -6.85 16.85 -0.17
CA SER A 17 -7.02 18.00 -1.05
C SER A 17 -5.71 18.73 -1.28
N GLY A 18 -5.54 19.30 -2.46
CA GLY A 18 -4.51 20.28 -2.74
C GLY A 18 -4.82 21.64 -2.06
N PRO A 19 -3.87 22.59 -2.09
CA PRO A 19 -4.00 23.89 -1.39
C PRO A 19 -5.22 24.71 -1.78
N LYS A 20 -5.79 24.47 -2.97
CA LYS A 20 -6.97 25.18 -3.49
C LYS A 20 -8.25 24.33 -3.43
N GLY A 21 -8.27 23.26 -2.62
CA GLY A 21 -9.42 22.35 -2.50
C GLY A 21 -9.61 21.38 -3.67
N GLY A 22 -8.75 21.44 -4.69
CA GLY A 22 -8.75 20.51 -5.83
C GLY A 22 -7.95 19.23 -5.56
N PRO A 23 -7.78 18.36 -6.58
CA PRO A 23 -6.97 17.15 -6.45
C PRO A 23 -5.50 17.49 -6.20
N LEU A 24 -4.78 16.58 -5.54
CA LEU A 24 -3.33 16.64 -5.47
C LEU A 24 -2.74 16.49 -6.88
N SER A 25 -1.63 17.20 -7.15
CA SER A 25 -0.88 16.99 -8.38
C SER A 25 -0.22 15.61 -8.40
N GLY A 26 0.03 15.07 -9.60
CA GLY A 26 0.76 13.80 -9.75
C GLY A 26 2.16 13.79 -9.12
N MET A 27 2.75 14.97 -8.87
CA MET A 27 4.07 15.11 -8.24
C MET A 27 4.00 15.31 -6.72
N ALA A 28 2.81 15.50 -6.13
CA ALA A 28 2.68 15.90 -4.73
C ALA A 28 3.35 14.90 -3.76
N MET A 29 3.11 13.60 -3.95
CA MET A 29 3.70 12.56 -3.10
C MET A 29 5.22 12.47 -3.28
N SER A 30 5.73 12.54 -4.51
CA SER A 30 7.17 12.56 -4.78
C SER A 30 7.87 13.76 -4.16
N MET A 31 7.23 14.93 -4.21
CA MET A 31 7.75 16.13 -3.56
C MET A 31 7.73 16.03 -2.04
N LEU A 32 6.73 15.35 -1.46
CA LEU A 32 6.69 15.07 -0.03
C LEU A 32 7.88 14.20 0.39
N LEU A 33 8.13 13.09 -0.32
CA LEU A 33 9.24 12.18 -0.03
C LEU A 33 10.60 12.91 -0.12
N ARG A 34 10.78 13.78 -1.11
CA ARG A 34 11.99 14.62 -1.24
C ARG A 34 12.18 15.55 -0.03
N ARG A 35 11.10 16.20 0.45
CA ARG A 35 11.16 17.05 1.65
C ARG A 35 11.48 16.25 2.91
N MET A 36 10.99 15.01 3.00
CA MET A 36 11.33 14.10 4.09
C MET A 36 12.76 13.56 4.01
N LYS A 37 13.49 13.87 2.93
CA LYS A 37 14.86 13.39 2.66
C LYS A 37 14.98 11.86 2.71
N THR A 38 13.96 11.16 2.21
CA THR A 38 13.94 9.71 2.11
C THR A 38 14.38 9.28 0.72
N ASP A 39 15.18 8.21 0.64
CA ASP A 39 15.61 7.61 -0.64
C ASP A 39 14.66 6.49 -1.06
N VAL A 40 13.36 6.81 -1.09
CA VAL A 40 12.31 5.91 -1.52
C VAL A 40 11.42 6.55 -2.58
N THR A 41 10.72 5.74 -3.33
CA THR A 41 9.79 6.20 -4.36
C THR A 41 8.35 5.88 -4.00
N VAL A 42 7.40 6.66 -4.52
CA VAL A 42 5.96 6.37 -4.34
C VAL A 42 5.62 4.98 -4.87
N HIS A 43 6.20 4.58 -6.00
CA HIS A 43 6.00 3.24 -6.57
C HIS A 43 6.59 2.14 -5.68
N GLY A 44 7.68 2.41 -4.99
CA GLY A 44 8.32 1.47 -4.06
C GLY A 44 7.39 0.98 -2.95
N PHE A 45 6.46 1.81 -2.49
CA PHE A 45 5.47 1.36 -1.49
C PHE A 45 4.56 0.25 -2.03
N ARG A 46 4.19 0.30 -3.31
CA ARG A 46 3.41 -0.78 -3.94
C ARG A 46 4.21 -2.06 -4.05
N SER A 47 5.48 -1.94 -4.44
CA SER A 47 6.40 -3.09 -4.51
C SER A 47 6.58 -3.72 -3.14
N SER A 48 6.86 -2.92 -2.10
CA SER A 48 7.01 -3.43 -0.73
C SER A 48 5.78 -4.21 -0.23
N PHE A 49 4.58 -3.68 -0.47
CA PHE A 49 3.35 -4.40 -0.17
C PHE A 49 3.27 -5.73 -0.94
N ARG A 50 3.60 -5.71 -2.23
CA ARG A 50 3.49 -6.89 -3.10
C ARG A 50 4.49 -7.98 -2.70
N ASP A 51 5.72 -7.58 -2.40
CA ASP A 51 6.78 -8.48 -1.95
C ASP A 51 6.43 -9.10 -0.60
N TRP A 52 6.01 -8.29 0.37
CA TRP A 52 5.52 -8.78 1.66
C TRP A 52 4.35 -9.76 1.49
N ALA A 53 3.36 -9.41 0.67
CA ALA A 53 2.20 -10.28 0.46
C ALA A 53 2.60 -11.62 -0.15
N ALA A 54 3.57 -11.63 -1.05
CA ALA A 54 4.06 -12.84 -1.72
C ALA A 54 4.96 -13.69 -0.81
N GLU A 55 5.82 -13.07 0.00
CA GLU A 55 6.85 -13.78 0.75
C GLU A 55 6.41 -14.13 2.18
N CYS A 56 5.55 -13.30 2.78
CA CYS A 56 5.19 -13.41 4.18
C CYS A 56 3.75 -13.88 4.42
N THR A 57 2.96 -14.10 3.36
CA THR A 57 1.55 -14.45 3.51
C THR A 57 1.11 -15.59 2.58
N GLY A 58 -0.01 -16.22 2.91
CA GLY A 58 -0.67 -17.22 2.06
C GLY A 58 -1.84 -16.68 1.23
N TYR A 59 -1.96 -15.36 1.07
CA TYR A 59 -3.05 -14.80 0.28
C TYR A 59 -2.90 -15.11 -1.22
N PRO A 60 -4.00 -15.48 -1.90
CA PRO A 60 -3.97 -15.71 -3.33
C PRO A 60 -3.51 -14.47 -4.11
N HIS A 61 -2.71 -14.67 -5.16
CA HIS A 61 -2.20 -13.61 -6.03
C HIS A 61 -3.28 -12.62 -6.46
N GLU A 62 -4.45 -13.12 -6.84
CA GLU A 62 -5.59 -12.32 -7.29
C GLU A 62 -6.09 -11.33 -6.21
N VAL A 63 -6.08 -11.73 -4.93
CA VAL A 63 -6.47 -10.87 -3.82
C VAL A 63 -5.49 -9.72 -3.68
N CYS A 64 -4.19 -9.99 -3.81
CA CYS A 64 -3.14 -8.99 -3.72
C CYS A 64 -3.19 -8.00 -4.89
N GLU A 65 -3.39 -8.49 -6.12
CA GLU A 65 -3.52 -7.63 -7.29
C GLU A 65 -4.76 -6.74 -7.22
N MET A 66 -5.89 -7.29 -6.76
CA MET A 66 -7.10 -6.50 -6.57
C MET A 66 -6.97 -5.47 -5.43
N ALA A 67 -6.20 -5.76 -4.38
CA ALA A 67 -5.93 -4.79 -3.33
C ALA A 67 -5.11 -3.60 -3.85
N LEU A 68 -4.27 -3.82 -4.84
CA LEU A 68 -3.51 -2.78 -5.54
C LEU A 68 -4.28 -2.10 -6.68
N ALA A 69 -5.54 -2.47 -6.91
CA ALA A 69 -6.32 -2.01 -8.06
C ALA A 69 -5.63 -2.29 -9.41
N HIS A 70 -4.86 -3.37 -9.49
CA HIS A 70 -4.31 -3.83 -10.76
C HIS A 70 -5.40 -4.47 -11.61
N THR A 71 -5.39 -4.15 -12.88
CA THR A 71 -6.24 -4.84 -13.86
C THR A 71 -5.69 -6.25 -14.05
N ILE A 72 -6.48 -7.26 -13.70
CA ILE A 72 -6.10 -8.64 -13.98
C ILE A 72 -6.27 -8.85 -15.48
N GLY A 73 -5.14 -9.06 -16.16
CA GLY A 73 -5.01 -8.97 -17.62
C GLY A 73 -5.78 -10.00 -18.44
N ASN A 74 -6.49 -10.95 -17.81
CA ASN A 74 -7.27 -11.94 -18.54
C ASN A 74 -8.76 -11.55 -18.52
N LYS A 75 -9.25 -11.03 -19.67
CA LYS A 75 -10.66 -10.65 -19.85
C LYS A 75 -11.63 -11.81 -19.59
N SER A 76 -11.20 -13.05 -19.85
CA SER A 76 -12.00 -14.24 -19.60
C SER A 76 -12.17 -14.50 -18.11
N GLU A 77 -11.12 -14.35 -17.31
CA GLU A 77 -11.19 -14.49 -15.85
C GLU A 77 -12.01 -13.37 -15.21
N ALA A 78 -11.90 -12.15 -15.73
CA ALA A 78 -12.69 -11.01 -15.27
C ALA A 78 -14.20 -11.22 -15.48
N ALA A 79 -14.61 -11.86 -16.55
CA ALA A 79 -16.01 -12.15 -16.87
C ALA A 79 -16.66 -13.21 -15.95
N TYR A 80 -15.87 -14.16 -15.43
CA TYR A 80 -16.35 -15.19 -14.49
C TYR A 80 -16.35 -14.74 -13.03
N ARG A 81 -15.76 -13.60 -12.75
CA ARG A 81 -15.60 -13.09 -11.39
C ARG A 81 -16.85 -12.35 -10.93
N ARG A 82 -17.68 -12.97 -10.09
CA ARG A 82 -18.93 -12.41 -9.56
C ARG A 82 -18.76 -11.54 -8.31
N GLY A 83 -17.53 -11.25 -7.87
CA GLY A 83 -17.29 -10.48 -6.65
C GLY A 83 -15.94 -9.77 -6.66
N ASP A 84 -15.81 -8.76 -5.81
CA ASP A 84 -14.61 -7.93 -5.66
C ASP A 84 -13.63 -8.46 -4.61
N LEU A 85 -13.87 -9.65 -4.06
CA LEU A 85 -13.10 -10.28 -2.97
C LEU A 85 -12.92 -9.37 -1.75
N PHE A 86 -13.90 -8.48 -1.50
CA PHE A 86 -13.80 -7.43 -0.50
C PHE A 86 -13.37 -7.94 0.88
N GLU A 87 -14.00 -9.01 1.39
CA GLU A 87 -13.66 -9.56 2.70
C GLU A 87 -12.24 -10.14 2.78
N LYS A 88 -11.77 -10.76 1.70
CA LYS A 88 -10.39 -11.25 1.63
C LYS A 88 -9.40 -10.08 1.57
N ARG A 89 -9.70 -9.05 0.77
CA ARG A 89 -8.87 -7.83 0.70
C ARG A 89 -8.86 -7.09 2.03
N ARG A 90 -9.99 -7.03 2.72
CA ARG A 90 -10.09 -6.40 4.05
C ARG A 90 -9.17 -7.06 5.07
N ARG A 91 -9.11 -8.38 5.09
CA ARG A 91 -8.19 -9.15 5.95
C ARG A 91 -6.74 -8.89 5.56
N LEU A 92 -6.40 -9.02 4.29
CA LEU A 92 -5.06 -8.72 3.78
C LEU A 92 -4.58 -7.31 4.18
N MET A 93 -5.44 -6.31 4.07
CA MET A 93 -5.10 -4.93 4.43
C MET A 93 -4.99 -4.72 5.95
N ALA A 94 -5.72 -5.50 6.75
CA ALA A 94 -5.56 -5.50 8.21
C ALA A 94 -4.20 -6.08 8.62
N ASP A 95 -3.81 -7.22 8.04
CA ASP A 95 -2.52 -7.87 8.28
C ASP A 95 -1.36 -6.96 7.80
N TRP A 96 -1.52 -6.26 6.68
CA TRP A 96 -0.56 -5.26 6.21
C TRP A 96 -0.41 -4.09 7.20
N ALA A 97 -1.51 -3.58 7.73
CA ALA A 97 -1.48 -2.51 8.72
C ALA A 97 -0.78 -2.95 10.01
N GLU A 98 -1.00 -4.18 10.46
CA GLU A 98 -0.29 -4.78 11.60
C GLU A 98 1.20 -4.90 11.30
N HIS A 99 1.57 -5.42 10.13
CA HIS A 99 2.96 -5.51 9.69
C HIS A 99 3.67 -4.15 9.70
N CYS A 100 3.04 -3.12 9.15
CA CYS A 100 3.59 -1.76 9.13
C CYS A 100 3.69 -1.13 10.53
N SER A 101 2.81 -1.52 11.45
CA SER A 101 2.77 -0.99 12.83
C SER A 101 3.68 -1.77 13.79
N SER A 102 4.02 -3.02 13.45
CA SER A 102 4.94 -3.82 14.23
C SER A 102 6.33 -3.18 14.22
N LYS A 103 6.84 -2.81 15.37
CA LYS A 103 8.24 -2.38 15.50
C LYS A 103 9.12 -3.55 15.07
N THR A 104 9.72 -3.46 13.90
CA THR A 104 10.74 -4.42 13.48
C THR A 104 11.85 -4.35 14.49
N GLN A 105 11.91 -5.32 15.40
CA GLN A 105 13.13 -5.53 16.19
C GLN A 105 14.17 -6.03 15.19
N VAL A 106 14.96 -5.10 14.65
CA VAL A 106 16.12 -5.42 13.84
C VAL A 106 17.18 -6.00 14.79
N ASN A 107 16.96 -7.23 15.23
CA ASN A 107 18.01 -8.08 15.77
C ASN A 107 18.76 -8.72 14.58
N ALA A 108 19.30 -7.87 13.71
CA ALA A 108 20.29 -8.31 12.77
C ALA A 108 21.58 -8.65 13.52
N LYS A 109 21.70 -9.90 13.94
CA LYS A 109 22.96 -10.45 14.41
C LYS A 109 23.87 -10.56 13.18
N VAL A 110 24.72 -9.55 12.97
CA VAL A 110 25.75 -9.61 11.93
C VAL A 110 26.74 -10.71 12.35
N ILE A 111 26.66 -11.87 11.73
CA ILE A 111 27.67 -12.93 11.87
C ILE A 111 28.80 -12.55 10.91
N VAL A 112 29.88 -12.00 11.47
CA VAL A 112 31.11 -11.79 10.72
C VAL A 112 31.71 -13.18 10.42
N MET A 113 31.60 -13.62 9.18
CA MET A 113 32.33 -14.80 8.72
C MET A 113 33.81 -14.41 8.58
N LYS A 114 34.65 -14.91 9.49
CA LYS A 114 36.10 -14.89 9.34
C LYS A 114 36.47 -15.85 8.20
N GLY A 115 36.98 -15.29 7.10
CA GLY A 115 37.69 -16.04 6.08
C GLY A 115 39.10 -16.42 6.57
#